data_0e24f61077f349f61656d61da444150d
#
_entry.id   0e24f61077f349f61656d61da444150d
#
_cell.length_a   1.000
_cell.length_b   1.000
_cell.length_c   1.000
_cell.angle_alpha   90.00
_cell.angle_beta   90.00
_cell.angle_gamma   90.00
#
_symmetry.space_group_name_H-M   'P 1'
#
loop_
_entity.id
_entity.type
_entity.pdbx_description
1 polymer ?
#
loop_
_entity_poly.entity_id
_entity_poly.type
_entity_poly.pdbx_seq_one_letter_code
_entity_poly.pdbx_strand_id
1 'polypeptide(L)'
;MKYYFFFLIILSLKLTAQNFENSIKKTDKLVEKFQNKNKIPGIAVSISYKDKLIYSKGFGVSNLETKEPIDPSKTKFRIASMTKSITALTIGKLMEMDSIDINKSVYTYLKKLPKKKYDFTVKDVGGHLAGIIRVPTGERYDCKNTYSQADFYNSFENDDLLFEPKKQLSYSNYGYKLLGLIIEQQCGDNITNCHRRLILDKLNLDNITPDSKNNESLNNNFYIEEKGQNVLAPCLDCTFKHAQGCYISTSEDIIKLANGIIYKDRLLKEETIKELIKTQETLEGKKTGYGFGFSSKRDFYGNYYFGHNGGYQGTTTEYRIYPKESLVITVLTNKSGDFRLDDLLNEIGFQFIEQIK
;
A
#
# COMPACT_ATOMS: atom_id res chain seq x y z
N MET A 1 -9.20 42.21 -23.54
CA MET A 1 -9.59 41.44 -22.29
C MET A 1 -9.12 39.99 -22.27
N LYS A 2 -8.91 39.27 -23.38
CA LYS A 2 -8.46 37.86 -23.38
C LYS A 2 -6.99 37.64 -22.94
N TYR A 3 -6.12 38.65 -23.11
CA TYR A 3 -4.68 38.50 -22.81
C TYR A 3 -4.34 38.64 -21.30
N TYR A 4 -5.13 39.39 -20.52
CA TYR A 4 -4.90 39.54 -19.08
C TYR A 4 -5.25 38.25 -18.27
N PHE A 5 -6.21 37.48 -18.75
CA PHE A 5 -6.59 36.22 -18.08
C PHE A 5 -5.53 35.12 -18.23
N PHE A 6 -4.87 35.08 -19.37
CA PHE A 6 -3.77 34.14 -19.65
C PHE A 6 -2.51 34.45 -18.83
N PHE A 7 -2.26 35.73 -18.58
CA PHE A 7 -1.11 36.20 -17.79
C PHE A 7 -1.30 35.87 -16.29
N LEU A 8 -2.52 35.97 -15.78
CA LEU A 8 -2.87 35.60 -14.39
C LEU A 8 -2.78 34.09 -14.12
N ILE A 9 -3.15 33.25 -15.09
CA ILE A 9 -3.02 31.79 -14.97
C ILE A 9 -1.54 31.36 -14.98
N ILE A 10 -0.70 31.96 -15.80
CA ILE A 10 0.75 31.70 -15.83
C ILE A 10 1.41 32.17 -14.52
N LEU A 11 0.96 33.30 -13.96
CA LEU A 11 1.49 33.81 -12.71
C LEU A 11 1.12 32.91 -11.52
N SER A 12 -0.10 32.36 -11.47
CA SER A 12 -0.55 31.45 -10.42
C SER A 12 0.19 30.10 -10.47
N LEU A 13 0.51 29.59 -11.66
CA LEU A 13 1.30 28.37 -11.82
C LEU A 13 2.75 28.55 -11.38
N LYS A 14 3.35 29.73 -11.65
CA LYS A 14 4.69 30.05 -11.16
C LYS A 14 4.74 30.22 -9.63
N LEU A 15 3.72 30.83 -9.01
CA LEU A 15 3.66 30.98 -7.56
C LEU A 15 3.62 29.62 -6.83
N THR A 16 2.84 28.65 -7.34
CA THR A 16 2.75 27.33 -6.71
C THR A 16 4.05 26.52 -6.84
N ALA A 17 4.74 26.59 -7.98
CA ALA A 17 6.05 25.96 -8.16
C ALA A 17 7.14 26.63 -7.31
N GLN A 18 7.08 27.93 -7.14
CA GLN A 18 8.04 28.71 -6.35
C GLN A 18 7.95 28.41 -4.84
N ASN A 19 6.75 28.12 -4.34
CA ASN A 19 6.52 27.81 -2.92
C ASN A 19 7.18 26.52 -2.45
N PHE A 20 7.46 25.52 -3.31
CA PHE A 20 8.06 24.25 -2.92
C PHE A 20 9.53 24.06 -3.36
N GLU A 21 10.15 25.02 -4.00
CA GLU A 21 11.51 24.86 -4.54
C GLU A 21 12.53 24.48 -3.44
N ASN A 22 12.45 25.10 -2.28
CA ASN A 22 13.33 24.81 -1.16
C ASN A 22 13.08 23.41 -0.60
N SER A 23 11.81 22.99 -0.42
CA SER A 23 11.45 21.65 0.03
C SER A 23 11.88 20.59 -0.97
N ILE A 24 11.78 20.86 -2.26
CA ILE A 24 12.24 19.97 -3.34
C ILE A 24 13.77 19.77 -3.23
N LYS A 25 14.55 20.85 -3.15
CA LYS A 25 16.01 20.78 -3.01
C LYS A 25 16.46 20.03 -1.74
N LYS A 26 15.73 20.22 -0.63
CA LYS A 26 16.01 19.50 0.62
C LYS A 26 15.64 18.03 0.49
N THR A 27 14.51 17.71 -0.16
CA THR A 27 14.08 16.34 -0.44
C THR A 27 15.12 15.58 -1.26
N ASP A 28 15.68 16.19 -2.31
CA ASP A 28 16.77 15.60 -3.10
C ASP A 28 17.92 15.15 -2.21
N LYS A 29 18.43 16.06 -1.36
CA LYS A 29 19.53 15.77 -0.45
C LYS A 29 19.19 14.70 0.60
N LEU A 30 17.95 14.70 1.12
CA LEU A 30 17.51 13.70 2.08
C LEU A 30 17.47 12.31 1.44
N VAL A 31 16.91 12.19 0.23
CA VAL A 31 16.82 10.91 -0.49
C VAL A 31 18.20 10.42 -0.91
N GLU A 32 19.06 11.27 -1.45
CA GLU A 32 20.45 10.91 -1.81
C GLU A 32 21.24 10.41 -0.60
N LYS A 33 21.14 11.12 0.54
CA LYS A 33 21.79 10.71 1.79
C LYS A 33 21.26 9.37 2.28
N PHE A 34 19.94 9.17 2.22
CA PHE A 34 19.29 7.92 2.63
C PHE A 34 19.69 6.76 1.74
N GLN A 35 19.68 6.97 0.42
CA GLN A 35 20.09 5.99 -0.59
C GLN A 35 21.53 5.52 -0.36
N ASN A 36 22.46 6.46 -0.22
CA ASN A 36 23.88 6.18 -0.02
C ASN A 36 24.14 5.45 1.29
N LYS A 37 23.54 5.92 2.40
CA LYS A 37 23.67 5.30 3.72
C LYS A 37 23.25 3.83 3.72
N ASN A 38 22.16 3.51 3.02
CA ASN A 38 21.56 2.18 3.02
C ASN A 38 21.94 1.35 1.76
N LYS A 39 22.83 1.90 0.90
CA LYS A 39 23.28 1.25 -0.34
C LYS A 39 22.09 0.75 -1.19
N ILE A 40 21.05 1.58 -1.34
CA ILE A 40 19.85 1.21 -2.09
C ILE A 40 20.11 1.43 -3.59
N PRO A 41 19.98 0.41 -4.47
CA PRO A 41 20.23 0.58 -5.90
C PRO A 41 19.31 1.60 -6.55
N GLY A 42 18.02 1.56 -6.26
CA GLY A 42 17.02 2.43 -6.88
C GLY A 42 15.92 2.88 -5.91
N ILE A 43 15.56 4.16 -5.98
CA ILE A 43 14.47 4.78 -5.23
C ILE A 43 13.63 5.63 -6.18
N ALA A 44 12.31 5.52 -6.11
CA ALA A 44 11.38 6.46 -6.72
C ALA A 44 10.62 7.21 -5.62
N VAL A 45 10.56 8.54 -5.76
CA VAL A 45 9.79 9.42 -4.86
C VAL A 45 8.85 10.27 -5.69
N SER A 46 7.56 10.25 -5.32
CA SER A 46 6.55 11.13 -5.92
C SER A 46 5.75 11.80 -4.82
N ILE A 47 5.40 13.07 -5.03
CA ILE A 47 4.65 13.90 -4.07
C ILE A 47 3.57 14.67 -4.82
N SER A 48 2.34 14.65 -4.30
CA SER A 48 1.28 15.53 -4.78
C SER A 48 0.77 16.46 -3.68
N TYR A 49 0.36 17.64 -4.09
CA TYR A 49 -0.31 18.63 -3.27
C TYR A 49 -1.57 19.13 -3.98
N LYS A 50 -2.71 19.08 -3.29
CA LYS A 50 -4.00 19.46 -3.88
C LYS A 50 -4.23 18.82 -5.25
N ASP A 51 -4.05 17.47 -5.32
CA ASP A 51 -4.21 16.66 -6.53
C ASP A 51 -3.20 16.93 -7.67
N LYS A 52 -2.25 17.79 -7.49
CA LYS A 52 -1.22 18.08 -8.50
C LYS A 52 0.09 17.41 -8.11
N LEU A 53 0.70 16.69 -9.03
CA LEU A 53 2.05 16.17 -8.87
C LEU A 53 3.02 17.37 -8.81
N ILE A 54 3.68 17.56 -7.67
CA ILE A 54 4.61 18.68 -7.43
C ILE A 54 6.07 18.22 -7.38
N TYR A 55 6.28 16.92 -7.22
CA TYR A 55 7.60 16.31 -7.24
C TYR A 55 7.50 14.87 -7.74
N SER A 56 8.39 14.47 -8.64
CA SER A 56 8.52 13.09 -9.12
C SER A 56 9.96 12.89 -9.60
N LYS A 57 10.74 12.07 -8.88
CA LYS A 57 12.15 11.86 -9.16
C LYS A 57 12.60 10.43 -8.82
N GLY A 58 13.37 9.86 -9.75
CA GLY A 58 14.11 8.63 -9.55
C GLY A 58 15.55 8.89 -9.11
N PHE A 59 16.06 8.02 -8.28
CA PHE A 59 17.43 8.02 -7.78
C PHE A 59 18.05 6.65 -8.00
N GLY A 60 19.25 6.61 -8.55
CA GLY A 60 19.96 5.36 -8.84
C GLY A 60 19.35 4.58 -10.00
N VAL A 61 19.40 3.26 -9.92
CA VAL A 61 19.16 2.37 -11.06
C VAL A 61 18.18 1.23 -10.72
N SER A 62 17.42 0.82 -11.75
CA SER A 62 16.53 -0.35 -11.68
C SER A 62 17.31 -1.68 -11.79
N ASN A 63 18.46 -1.64 -12.46
CA ASN A 63 19.32 -2.80 -12.66
C ASN A 63 20.79 -2.40 -12.44
N LEU A 64 21.50 -3.10 -11.54
CA LEU A 64 22.89 -2.83 -11.22
C LEU A 64 23.86 -3.21 -12.36
N GLU A 65 23.47 -4.10 -13.26
CA GLU A 65 24.28 -4.51 -14.41
C GLU A 65 24.13 -3.54 -15.58
N THR A 66 22.89 -3.29 -16.03
CA THR A 66 22.59 -2.42 -17.18
C THR A 66 22.64 -0.94 -16.86
N LYS A 67 22.60 -0.57 -15.59
CA LYS A 67 22.58 0.83 -15.10
C LYS A 67 21.37 1.63 -15.60
N GLU A 68 20.27 0.97 -15.91
CA GLU A 68 19.04 1.63 -16.32
C GLU A 68 18.54 2.55 -15.18
N PRO A 69 18.34 3.86 -15.42
CA PRO A 69 17.92 4.78 -14.38
C PRO A 69 16.49 4.54 -13.92
N ILE A 70 16.19 4.90 -12.68
CA ILE A 70 14.82 4.88 -12.16
C ILE A 70 14.00 6.01 -12.80
N ASP A 71 12.89 5.66 -13.43
CA ASP A 71 11.85 6.57 -13.91
C ASP A 71 10.58 6.39 -13.06
N PRO A 72 10.16 7.39 -12.24
CA PRO A 72 9.00 7.30 -11.36
C PRO A 72 7.67 7.00 -12.07
N SER A 73 7.58 7.30 -13.37
CA SER A 73 6.37 7.09 -14.19
C SER A 73 6.34 5.71 -14.87
N LYS A 74 7.50 5.03 -14.97
CA LYS A 74 7.64 3.79 -15.75
C LYS A 74 8.22 2.63 -14.96
N THR A 75 9.19 2.88 -14.06
CA THR A 75 9.83 1.82 -13.29
C THR A 75 8.84 1.23 -12.29
N LYS A 76 8.56 -0.06 -12.42
CA LYS A 76 7.61 -0.77 -11.57
C LYS A 76 8.31 -1.40 -10.38
N PHE A 77 7.82 -1.09 -9.20
CA PHE A 77 8.28 -1.64 -7.92
C PHE A 77 7.27 -2.60 -7.34
N ARG A 78 7.71 -3.64 -6.66
CA ARG A 78 6.84 -4.44 -5.79
C ARG A 78 6.32 -3.56 -4.67
N ILE A 79 5.00 -3.40 -4.59
CA ILE A 79 4.37 -2.57 -3.55
C ILE A 79 4.05 -3.34 -2.27
N ALA A 80 4.25 -4.66 -2.29
CA ALA A 80 4.07 -5.53 -1.14
C ALA A 80 2.76 -5.25 -0.40
N SER A 81 2.80 -5.06 0.92
CA SER A 81 1.60 -4.87 1.75
C SER A 81 0.80 -3.59 1.49
N MET A 82 1.30 -2.65 0.68
CA MET A 82 0.47 -1.53 0.21
C MET A 82 -0.75 -2.02 -0.61
N THR A 83 -0.67 -3.23 -1.17
CA THR A 83 -1.80 -3.95 -1.81
C THR A 83 -3.02 -4.07 -0.88
N LYS A 84 -2.81 -4.14 0.44
CA LYS A 84 -3.93 -4.25 1.40
C LYS A 84 -4.88 -3.06 1.33
N SER A 85 -4.38 -1.88 0.96
CA SER A 85 -5.23 -0.72 0.73
C SER A 85 -6.13 -0.91 -0.50
N ILE A 86 -5.62 -1.56 -1.57
CA ILE A 86 -6.45 -1.88 -2.75
C ILE A 86 -7.55 -2.87 -2.37
N THR A 87 -7.21 -3.91 -1.59
CA THR A 87 -8.18 -4.87 -1.05
C THR A 87 -9.23 -4.19 -0.17
N ALA A 88 -8.80 -3.27 0.70
CA ALA A 88 -9.71 -2.49 1.55
C ALA A 88 -10.66 -1.61 0.75
N LEU A 89 -10.16 -0.92 -0.28
CA LEU A 89 -10.97 -0.11 -1.18
C LEU A 89 -11.99 -0.96 -1.95
N THR A 90 -11.59 -2.17 -2.36
CA THR A 90 -12.50 -3.14 -3.03
C THR A 90 -13.61 -3.59 -2.09
N ILE A 91 -13.29 -3.91 -0.83
CA ILE A 91 -14.31 -4.16 0.21
C ILE A 91 -15.21 -2.94 0.40
N GLY A 92 -14.65 -1.74 0.49
CA GLY A 92 -15.40 -0.50 0.59
C GLY A 92 -16.37 -0.31 -0.58
N LYS A 93 -15.96 -0.67 -1.81
CA LYS A 93 -16.84 -0.62 -2.98
C LYS A 93 -17.97 -1.64 -2.89
N LEU A 94 -17.68 -2.85 -2.42
CA LEU A 94 -18.68 -3.89 -2.19
C LEU A 94 -19.63 -3.53 -1.04
N MET A 95 -19.18 -2.75 -0.03
CA MET A 95 -20.07 -2.16 0.99
C MET A 95 -21.06 -1.17 0.37
N GLU A 96 -20.60 -0.27 -0.51
CA GLU A 96 -21.47 0.70 -1.21
C GLU A 96 -22.47 0.04 -2.15
N MET A 97 -22.20 -1.21 -2.56
CA MET A 97 -23.09 -2.05 -3.38
C MET A 97 -23.99 -2.95 -2.54
N ASP A 98 -24.04 -2.79 -1.20
CA ASP A 98 -24.76 -3.62 -0.25
C ASP A 98 -24.42 -5.12 -0.32
N SER A 99 -23.28 -5.46 -0.94
CA SER A 99 -22.81 -6.84 -1.09
C SER A 99 -22.06 -7.34 0.13
N ILE A 100 -21.40 -6.43 0.88
CA ILE A 100 -20.66 -6.75 2.10
C ILE A 100 -21.05 -5.80 3.22
N ASP A 101 -21.35 -6.36 4.41
CA ASP A 101 -21.37 -5.64 5.68
C ASP A 101 -20.16 -6.12 6.50
N ILE A 102 -19.20 -5.25 6.73
CA ILE A 102 -17.96 -5.59 7.44
C ILE A 102 -18.17 -5.97 8.91
N ASN A 103 -19.31 -5.63 9.50
CA ASN A 103 -19.67 -5.97 10.88
C ASN A 103 -20.25 -7.39 10.99
N LYS A 104 -20.56 -8.06 9.89
CA LYS A 104 -21.00 -9.46 9.89
C LYS A 104 -19.82 -10.41 10.01
N SER A 105 -20.11 -11.58 10.55
CA SER A 105 -19.19 -12.72 10.63
C SER A 105 -18.69 -13.11 9.23
N VAL A 106 -17.41 -13.47 9.12
CA VAL A 106 -16.81 -13.99 7.88
C VAL A 106 -17.57 -15.22 7.36
N TYR A 107 -18.16 -16.01 8.25
CA TYR A 107 -18.95 -17.19 7.91
C TYR A 107 -20.29 -16.85 7.23
N THR A 108 -20.71 -15.59 7.26
CA THR A 108 -21.86 -15.12 6.47
C THR A 108 -21.55 -15.24 4.98
N TYR A 109 -20.32 -14.95 4.59
CA TYR A 109 -19.87 -14.94 3.21
C TYR A 109 -19.21 -16.26 2.78
N LEU A 110 -18.46 -16.91 3.68
CA LEU A 110 -17.71 -18.14 3.40
C LEU A 110 -18.31 -19.32 4.17
N LYS A 111 -19.42 -19.87 3.66
CA LYS A 111 -20.18 -20.96 4.31
C LYS A 111 -19.38 -22.25 4.50
N LYS A 112 -18.39 -22.51 3.62
CA LYS A 112 -17.54 -23.71 3.68
C LYS A 112 -16.28 -23.54 4.52
N LEU A 113 -16.03 -22.33 5.07
CA LEU A 113 -14.85 -22.08 5.90
C LEU A 113 -14.95 -22.88 7.20
N PRO A 114 -13.91 -23.64 7.61
CA PRO A 114 -13.88 -24.36 8.87
C PRO A 114 -14.11 -23.41 10.06
N LYS A 115 -14.97 -23.84 11.01
CA LYS A 115 -15.31 -23.03 12.18
C LYS A 115 -14.14 -22.96 13.16
N LYS A 116 -13.89 -21.77 13.69
CA LYS A 116 -12.94 -21.54 14.78
C LYS A 116 -13.66 -21.49 16.14
N LYS A 117 -12.89 -21.61 17.20
CA LYS A 117 -13.40 -21.51 18.58
C LYS A 117 -14.20 -20.23 18.83
N TYR A 118 -13.77 -19.12 18.25
CA TYR A 118 -14.42 -17.82 18.35
C TYR A 118 -14.89 -17.36 16.97
N ASP A 119 -16.02 -16.68 16.93
CA ASP A 119 -16.48 -15.98 15.74
C ASP A 119 -15.78 -14.61 15.60
N PHE A 120 -15.59 -14.15 14.40
CA PHE A 120 -14.97 -12.84 14.11
C PHE A 120 -15.57 -12.24 12.83
N THR A 121 -15.58 -10.92 12.80
CA THR A 121 -16.17 -10.16 11.70
C THR A 121 -15.18 -9.90 10.58
N VAL A 122 -15.68 -9.54 9.39
CA VAL A 122 -14.85 -9.05 8.28
C VAL A 122 -14.02 -7.84 8.73
N LYS A 123 -14.60 -6.98 9.58
CA LYS A 123 -13.92 -5.81 10.16
C LYS A 123 -12.74 -6.22 11.04
N ASP A 124 -12.90 -7.23 11.89
CA ASP A 124 -11.82 -7.73 12.74
C ASP A 124 -10.66 -8.28 11.91
N VAL A 125 -10.96 -8.95 10.80
CA VAL A 125 -9.93 -9.44 9.87
C VAL A 125 -9.19 -8.28 9.21
N GLY A 126 -9.91 -7.30 8.65
CA GLY A 126 -9.32 -6.16 7.97
C GLY A 126 -8.48 -5.26 8.88
N GLY A 127 -8.82 -5.23 10.18
CA GLY A 127 -8.11 -4.49 11.23
C GLY A 127 -7.04 -5.29 11.96
N HIS A 128 -6.79 -6.54 11.58
CA HIS A 128 -5.82 -7.43 12.25
C HIS A 128 -6.16 -7.74 13.72
N LEU A 129 -7.44 -7.79 14.04
CA LEU A 129 -7.98 -8.05 15.38
C LEU A 129 -8.62 -9.43 15.53
N ALA A 130 -8.68 -10.24 14.45
CA ALA A 130 -9.35 -11.53 14.46
C ALA A 130 -8.57 -12.65 15.17
N GLY A 131 -7.33 -12.41 15.61
CA GLY A 131 -6.49 -13.44 16.23
C GLY A 131 -5.90 -14.46 15.23
N ILE A 132 -6.03 -14.23 13.94
CA ILE A 132 -5.48 -15.11 12.90
C ILE A 132 -3.95 -14.98 12.89
N ILE A 133 -3.23 -16.10 12.83
CA ILE A 133 -1.76 -16.11 12.75
C ILE A 133 -1.26 -15.32 11.53
N ARG A 134 0.00 -14.90 11.57
CA ARG A 134 0.58 -14.00 10.54
C ARG A 134 0.57 -14.60 9.14
N VAL A 135 0.98 -15.85 9.02
CA VAL A 135 1.01 -16.64 7.79
C VAL A 135 0.55 -18.06 8.09
N PRO A 136 -0.12 -18.74 7.15
CA PRO A 136 -0.58 -20.11 7.34
C PRO A 136 0.60 -21.05 7.62
N THR A 137 0.33 -22.08 8.44
CA THR A 137 1.30 -23.17 8.63
C THR A 137 1.61 -23.82 7.28
N GLY A 138 2.91 -24.02 6.99
CA GLY A 138 3.39 -24.61 5.75
C GLY A 138 3.52 -23.67 4.54
N GLU A 139 3.03 -22.42 4.61
CA GLU A 139 3.23 -21.47 3.52
C GLU A 139 4.69 -21.03 3.42
N ARG A 140 5.19 -21.03 2.18
CA ARG A 140 6.50 -20.49 1.83
C ARG A 140 6.37 -19.41 0.76
N TYR A 141 7.35 -18.51 0.73
CA TYR A 141 7.39 -17.38 -0.22
C TYR A 141 8.50 -17.58 -1.26
N ASP A 142 8.76 -18.82 -1.65
CA ASP A 142 9.72 -19.17 -2.70
C ASP A 142 8.99 -19.71 -3.95
N CYS A 143 9.68 -19.72 -5.10
CA CYS A 143 9.10 -20.23 -6.34
C CYS A 143 9.09 -21.76 -6.46
N LYS A 144 9.55 -22.49 -5.44
CA LYS A 144 9.60 -23.96 -5.46
C LYS A 144 8.31 -24.58 -4.95
N ASN A 145 7.59 -23.85 -4.10
CA ASN A 145 6.39 -24.33 -3.41
C ASN A 145 5.25 -23.36 -3.63
N THR A 146 4.29 -23.75 -4.46
CA THR A 146 3.05 -23.00 -4.68
C THR A 146 2.06 -23.30 -3.56
N TYR A 147 1.53 -22.25 -2.93
CA TYR A 147 0.49 -22.34 -1.92
C TYR A 147 -0.86 -22.03 -2.55
N SER A 148 -1.72 -23.06 -2.63
CA SER A 148 -3.02 -23.01 -3.28
C SER A 148 -4.16 -22.59 -2.33
N GLN A 149 -5.34 -22.38 -2.90
CA GLN A 149 -6.57 -22.21 -2.11
C GLN A 149 -6.94 -23.47 -1.30
N ALA A 150 -6.65 -24.66 -1.82
CA ALA A 150 -6.87 -25.91 -1.09
C ALA A 150 -5.97 -25.99 0.16
N ASP A 151 -4.68 -25.62 0.00
CA ASP A 151 -3.74 -25.53 1.13
C ASP A 151 -4.21 -24.50 2.15
N PHE A 152 -4.82 -23.40 1.70
CA PHE A 152 -5.42 -22.41 2.59
C PHE A 152 -6.51 -23.02 3.48
N TYR A 153 -7.47 -23.74 2.91
CA TYR A 153 -8.56 -24.34 3.69
C TYR A 153 -8.04 -25.37 4.69
N ASN A 154 -7.10 -26.22 4.25
CA ASN A 154 -6.48 -27.23 5.11
C ASN A 154 -5.69 -26.58 6.28
N SER A 155 -4.87 -25.59 6.00
CA SER A 155 -4.15 -24.85 7.06
C SER A 155 -5.13 -24.12 7.96
N PHE A 156 -6.18 -23.50 7.41
CA PHE A 156 -7.16 -22.77 8.21
C PHE A 156 -7.92 -23.69 9.15
N GLU A 157 -8.23 -24.92 8.78
CA GLU A 157 -8.86 -25.90 9.65
C GLU A 157 -7.97 -26.21 10.87
N ASN A 158 -6.67 -26.38 10.65
CA ASN A 158 -5.72 -26.84 11.65
C ASN A 158 -5.04 -25.73 12.46
N ASP A 159 -4.93 -24.52 11.93
CA ASP A 159 -4.30 -23.39 12.63
C ASP A 159 -5.25 -22.74 13.61
N ASP A 160 -4.94 -22.76 14.90
CA ASP A 160 -5.72 -22.09 15.92
C ASP A 160 -5.63 -20.56 15.85
N LEU A 161 -6.64 -19.86 16.40
CA LEU A 161 -6.53 -18.43 16.66
C LEU A 161 -5.56 -18.19 17.82
N LEU A 162 -4.69 -17.18 17.68
CA LEU A 162 -3.73 -16.81 18.72
C LEU A 162 -4.39 -16.31 20.01
N PHE A 163 -5.57 -15.73 19.87
CA PHE A 163 -6.35 -15.14 20.97
C PHE A 163 -7.80 -14.90 20.53
N GLU A 164 -8.63 -14.59 21.48
CA GLU A 164 -10.00 -14.14 21.25
C GLU A 164 -10.03 -12.84 20.44
N PRO A 165 -10.89 -12.72 19.40
CA PRO A 165 -10.98 -11.53 18.57
C PRO A 165 -11.10 -10.23 19.38
N LYS A 166 -10.45 -9.19 18.88
CA LYS A 166 -10.33 -7.85 19.50
C LYS A 166 -9.50 -7.77 20.79
N LYS A 167 -8.89 -8.86 21.26
CA LYS A 167 -8.05 -8.83 22.47
C LYS A 167 -6.78 -8.01 22.26
N GLN A 168 -6.17 -8.16 21.09
CA GLN A 168 -4.97 -7.40 20.69
C GLN A 168 -4.83 -7.36 19.18
N LEU A 169 -4.00 -6.43 18.67
CA LEU A 169 -3.62 -6.39 17.27
C LEU A 169 -2.53 -7.44 16.99
N SER A 170 -2.77 -8.28 15.98
CA SER A 170 -1.77 -9.20 15.41
C SER A 170 -1.84 -9.16 13.89
N TYR A 171 -0.84 -8.50 13.27
CA TYR A 171 -0.79 -8.33 11.82
C TYR A 171 -0.80 -9.68 11.09
N SER A 172 -1.80 -9.88 10.21
CA SER A 172 -2.03 -11.14 9.54
C SER A 172 -2.13 -10.99 8.01
N ASN A 173 -1.19 -11.55 7.29
CA ASN A 173 -1.29 -11.76 5.85
C ASN A 173 -2.36 -12.82 5.54
N TYR A 174 -2.47 -13.82 6.41
CA TYR A 174 -3.46 -14.88 6.30
C TYR A 174 -4.89 -14.33 6.31
N GLY A 175 -5.19 -13.39 7.22
CA GLY A 175 -6.49 -12.72 7.24
C GLY A 175 -6.82 -12.02 5.92
N TYR A 176 -5.84 -11.42 5.25
CA TYR A 176 -6.08 -10.80 3.95
C TYR A 176 -6.33 -11.79 2.82
N LYS A 177 -5.80 -13.02 2.86
CA LYS A 177 -6.23 -14.08 1.94
C LYS A 177 -7.70 -14.41 2.15
N LEU A 178 -8.15 -14.46 3.42
CA LEU A 178 -9.56 -14.66 3.75
C LEU A 178 -10.45 -13.55 3.17
N LEU A 179 -10.02 -12.28 3.28
CA LEU A 179 -10.72 -11.16 2.62
C LEU A 179 -10.74 -11.31 1.10
N GLY A 180 -9.66 -11.84 0.51
CA GLY A 180 -9.62 -12.17 -0.92
C GLY A 180 -10.72 -13.12 -1.33
N LEU A 181 -10.90 -14.22 -0.60
CA LEU A 181 -11.99 -15.19 -0.85
C LEU A 181 -13.38 -14.55 -0.72
N ILE A 182 -13.57 -13.67 0.26
CA ILE A 182 -14.83 -12.93 0.42
C ILE A 182 -15.08 -12.03 -0.80
N ILE A 183 -14.05 -11.30 -1.27
CA ILE A 183 -14.15 -10.46 -2.46
C ILE A 183 -14.53 -11.30 -3.67
N GLU A 184 -13.82 -12.41 -3.93
CA GLU A 184 -14.09 -13.30 -5.06
C GLU A 184 -15.52 -13.83 -5.04
N GLN A 185 -16.01 -14.25 -3.88
CA GLN A 185 -17.37 -14.73 -3.69
C GLN A 185 -18.43 -13.66 -3.97
N GLN A 186 -18.19 -12.41 -3.53
CA GLN A 186 -19.17 -11.33 -3.67
C GLN A 186 -19.06 -10.59 -5.02
N CYS A 187 -17.88 -10.56 -5.61
CA CYS A 187 -17.61 -9.93 -6.90
C CYS A 187 -17.90 -10.85 -8.08
N GLY A 188 -17.91 -12.17 -7.87
CA GLY A 188 -18.17 -13.20 -8.89
C GLY A 188 -17.01 -13.41 -9.88
N ASP A 189 -15.77 -13.02 -9.51
CA ASP A 189 -14.58 -13.12 -10.35
C ASP A 189 -13.34 -13.31 -9.47
N ASN A 190 -12.19 -13.64 -10.06
CA ASN A 190 -10.93 -13.68 -9.33
C ASN A 190 -10.57 -12.29 -8.78
N ILE A 191 -9.78 -12.27 -7.70
CA ILE A 191 -9.48 -11.04 -6.97
C ILE A 191 -8.80 -9.97 -7.83
N THR A 192 -7.94 -10.35 -8.77
CA THR A 192 -7.22 -9.38 -9.62
C THR A 192 -8.16 -8.67 -10.57
N ASN A 193 -9.13 -9.37 -11.14
CA ASN A 193 -10.20 -8.79 -11.97
C ASN A 193 -11.13 -7.91 -11.13
N CYS A 194 -11.46 -8.32 -9.91
CA CYS A 194 -12.27 -7.51 -8.99
C CYS A 194 -11.55 -6.20 -8.62
N HIS A 195 -10.28 -6.25 -8.25
CA HIS A 195 -9.45 -5.06 -8.01
C HIS A 195 -9.42 -4.16 -9.23
N ARG A 196 -9.19 -4.71 -10.43
CA ARG A 196 -9.14 -3.97 -11.69
C ARG A 196 -10.46 -3.24 -11.94
N ARG A 197 -11.56 -3.99 -12.06
CA ARG A 197 -12.88 -3.47 -12.42
C ARG A 197 -13.45 -2.48 -11.41
N LEU A 198 -13.31 -2.76 -10.11
CA LEU A 198 -13.96 -1.97 -9.06
C LEU A 198 -13.15 -0.76 -8.63
N ILE A 199 -11.81 -0.81 -8.76
CA ILE A 199 -10.91 0.21 -8.22
C ILE A 199 -9.96 0.78 -9.29
N LEU A 200 -9.12 -0.04 -9.91
CA LEU A 200 -7.98 0.46 -10.67
C LEU A 200 -8.40 1.15 -11.97
N ASP A 201 -9.37 0.60 -12.69
CA ASP A 201 -9.88 1.17 -13.94
C ASP A 201 -10.60 2.51 -13.71
N LYS A 202 -11.17 2.73 -12.51
CA LYS A 202 -11.85 3.99 -12.17
C LYS A 202 -10.91 5.20 -12.15
N LEU A 203 -9.62 4.95 -11.98
CA LEU A 203 -8.57 5.97 -11.88
C LEU A 203 -7.52 5.83 -13.00
N ASN A 204 -7.72 4.96 -13.99
CA ASN A 204 -6.78 4.65 -15.08
C ASN A 204 -5.38 4.28 -14.54
N LEU A 205 -5.33 3.34 -13.58
CA LEU A 205 -4.11 2.91 -12.91
C LEU A 205 -3.47 1.72 -13.63
N ASP A 206 -3.00 1.93 -14.85
CA ASP A 206 -2.54 0.85 -15.75
C ASP A 206 -1.21 0.23 -15.30
N ASN A 207 -0.41 0.94 -14.51
CA ASN A 207 0.85 0.42 -13.99
C ASN A 207 0.68 -0.36 -12.69
N ILE A 208 -0.50 -0.34 -12.05
CA ILE A 208 -0.80 -1.22 -10.92
C ILE A 208 -1.26 -2.56 -11.46
N THR A 209 -0.38 -3.54 -11.46
CA THR A 209 -0.62 -4.87 -12.02
C THR A 209 -0.22 -5.97 -11.05
N PRO A 210 -0.85 -7.16 -11.14
CA PRO A 210 -0.41 -8.31 -10.35
C PRO A 210 1.06 -8.65 -10.64
N ASP A 211 1.84 -8.93 -9.60
CA ASP A 211 3.17 -9.53 -9.75
C ASP A 211 3.05 -11.03 -10.01
N SER A 212 3.91 -11.57 -10.83
CA SER A 212 3.97 -12.99 -11.15
C SER A 212 5.39 -13.42 -11.46
N LYS A 213 5.66 -14.74 -11.40
CA LYS A 213 6.97 -15.33 -11.65
C LYS A 213 7.56 -14.92 -13.01
N ASN A 214 6.71 -14.76 -14.03
CA ASN A 214 7.09 -14.46 -15.41
C ASN A 214 6.49 -13.12 -15.85
N ASN A 215 6.57 -12.09 -15.01
CA ASN A 215 5.97 -10.81 -15.32
C ASN A 215 6.83 -10.03 -16.31
N GLU A 216 6.52 -10.13 -17.61
CA GLU A 216 7.20 -9.41 -18.70
C GLU A 216 7.10 -7.87 -18.57
N SER A 217 6.10 -7.37 -17.83
CA SER A 217 5.96 -5.93 -17.59
C SER A 217 6.89 -5.41 -16.48
N LEU A 218 7.63 -6.28 -15.81
CA LEU A 218 8.54 -5.92 -14.73
C LEU A 218 9.88 -5.46 -15.31
N ASN A 219 10.15 -4.18 -15.18
CA ASN A 219 11.36 -3.51 -15.69
C ASN A 219 12.31 -3.08 -14.56
N ASN A 220 12.34 -3.83 -13.47
CA ASN A 220 13.12 -3.51 -12.27
C ASN A 220 13.64 -4.80 -11.64
N ASN A 221 14.90 -4.81 -11.22
CA ASN A 221 15.48 -5.87 -10.41
C ASN A 221 15.33 -5.53 -8.93
N PHE A 222 15.20 -6.57 -8.10
CA PHE A 222 15.05 -6.45 -6.66
C PHE A 222 16.26 -7.02 -5.95
N TYR A 223 16.70 -6.36 -4.88
CA TYR A 223 17.96 -6.66 -4.22
C TYR A 223 17.78 -6.90 -2.72
N ILE A 224 18.56 -7.83 -2.20
CA ILE A 224 18.80 -8.03 -0.76
C ILE A 224 20.26 -7.79 -0.46
N GLU A 225 20.59 -7.61 0.81
CA GLU A 225 21.99 -7.51 1.21
C GLU A 225 22.51 -8.88 1.71
N GLU A 226 23.57 -9.36 1.11
CA GLU A 226 24.33 -10.52 1.57
C GLU A 226 25.79 -10.14 1.72
N LYS A 227 26.36 -10.35 2.90
CA LYS A 227 27.77 -10.04 3.22
C LYS A 227 28.18 -8.61 2.81
N GLY A 228 27.30 -7.62 2.99
CA GLY A 228 27.53 -6.21 2.68
C GLY A 228 27.42 -5.84 1.19
N GLN A 229 27.02 -6.76 0.33
CA GLN A 229 26.80 -6.55 -1.11
C GLN A 229 25.32 -6.71 -1.49
N ASN A 230 24.90 -5.95 -2.50
CA ASN A 230 23.58 -6.13 -3.09
C ASN A 230 23.59 -7.31 -4.05
N VAL A 231 22.77 -8.32 -3.76
CA VAL A 231 22.53 -9.48 -4.62
C VAL A 231 21.07 -9.51 -5.04
N LEU A 232 20.74 -10.20 -6.14
CA LEU A 232 19.38 -10.34 -6.59
C LEU A 232 18.52 -11.05 -5.53
N ALA A 233 17.37 -10.49 -5.24
CA ALA A 233 16.41 -11.10 -4.34
C ALA A 233 15.91 -12.45 -4.90
N PRO A 234 15.62 -13.42 -4.04
CA PRO A 234 15.03 -14.68 -4.47
C PRO A 234 13.73 -14.49 -5.23
N CYS A 235 13.43 -15.45 -6.10
CA CYS A 235 12.16 -15.51 -6.81
C CYS A 235 10.98 -15.55 -5.85
N LEU A 236 9.90 -14.84 -6.19
CA LEU A 236 8.67 -14.75 -5.41
C LEU A 236 7.54 -15.53 -6.08
N ASP A 237 6.92 -16.46 -5.35
CA ASP A 237 5.63 -17.03 -5.73
C ASP A 237 4.49 -16.16 -5.24
N CYS A 238 3.68 -15.66 -6.17
CA CYS A 238 2.53 -14.81 -5.90
C CYS A 238 1.18 -15.53 -5.94
N THR A 239 1.17 -16.84 -6.17
CA THR A 239 -0.06 -17.63 -6.20
C THR A 239 -0.84 -17.47 -4.89
N PHE A 240 -2.14 -17.14 -5.01
CA PHE A 240 -3.05 -16.94 -3.89
C PHE A 240 -2.58 -15.87 -2.86
N LYS A 241 -1.85 -14.84 -3.30
CA LYS A 241 -1.31 -13.78 -2.43
C LYS A 241 -1.75 -12.35 -2.82
N HIS A 242 -2.55 -12.19 -3.89
CA HIS A 242 -2.91 -10.86 -4.43
C HIS A 242 -3.81 -10.01 -3.52
N ALA A 243 -4.46 -10.59 -2.51
CA ALA A 243 -5.21 -9.81 -1.52
C ALA A 243 -4.32 -9.12 -0.48
N GLN A 244 -3.17 -9.70 -0.17
CA GLN A 244 -2.28 -9.26 0.91
C GLN A 244 -1.05 -8.51 0.43
N GLY A 245 -0.64 -8.76 -0.86
CA GLY A 245 0.59 -8.30 -1.46
C GLY A 245 0.62 -8.68 -2.95
N CYS A 246 1.81 -8.80 -3.52
CA CYS A 246 2.02 -9.28 -4.88
C CYS A 246 1.35 -8.44 -5.97
N TYR A 247 1.47 -7.13 -5.84
CA TYR A 247 1.29 -6.17 -6.92
C TYR A 247 2.58 -5.40 -7.16
N ILE A 248 2.73 -4.92 -8.38
CA ILE A 248 3.75 -3.96 -8.78
C ILE A 248 3.08 -2.66 -9.20
N SER A 249 3.79 -1.55 -9.06
CA SER A 249 3.32 -0.22 -9.43
C SER A 249 4.47 0.75 -9.68
N THR A 250 4.18 1.84 -10.35
CA THR A 250 5.02 3.05 -10.36
C THR A 250 4.70 3.95 -9.17
N SER A 251 5.61 4.83 -8.77
CA SER A 251 5.34 5.77 -7.67
C SER A 251 4.26 6.79 -8.04
N GLU A 252 4.16 7.19 -9.31
CA GLU A 252 3.12 8.11 -9.77
C GLU A 252 1.71 7.49 -9.75
N ASP A 253 1.56 6.20 -10.07
CA ASP A 253 0.25 5.55 -9.99
C ASP A 253 -0.20 5.35 -8.54
N ILE A 254 0.75 5.18 -7.59
CA ILE A 254 0.40 5.21 -6.15
C ILE A 254 -0.10 6.59 -5.73
N ILE A 255 0.50 7.68 -6.23
CA ILE A 255 0.00 9.04 -6.00
C ILE A 255 -1.42 9.22 -6.56
N LYS A 256 -1.70 8.73 -7.77
CA LYS A 256 -3.05 8.80 -8.36
C LYS A 256 -4.06 7.99 -7.54
N LEU A 257 -3.69 6.78 -7.09
CA LEU A 257 -4.53 5.97 -6.20
C LEU A 257 -4.84 6.74 -4.90
N ALA A 258 -3.82 7.28 -4.24
CA ALA A 258 -3.97 8.02 -2.99
C ALA A 258 -4.81 9.30 -3.16
N ASN A 259 -4.63 10.03 -4.26
CA ASN A 259 -5.48 11.18 -4.60
C ASN A 259 -6.93 10.74 -4.85
N GLY A 260 -7.15 9.58 -5.48
CA GLY A 260 -8.49 9.01 -5.64
C GLY A 260 -9.20 8.72 -4.32
N ILE A 261 -8.44 8.44 -3.25
CA ILE A 261 -8.99 8.20 -1.91
C ILE A 261 -9.44 9.50 -1.22
N ILE A 262 -8.64 10.56 -1.27
CA ILE A 262 -8.87 11.77 -0.47
C ILE A 262 -9.78 12.80 -1.14
N TYR A 263 -9.91 12.75 -2.47
CA TYR A 263 -10.80 13.69 -3.16
C TYR A 263 -12.19 13.09 -3.31
N LYS A 264 -13.16 13.86 -2.80
CA LYS A 264 -14.55 13.47 -2.65
C LYS A 264 -15.11 12.81 -3.92
N ASP A 265 -15.80 11.68 -3.73
CA ASP A 265 -16.59 10.96 -4.73
C ASP A 265 -15.83 10.47 -5.98
N ARG A 266 -14.47 10.43 -5.93
CA ARG A 266 -13.68 9.89 -7.05
C ARG A 266 -13.71 8.37 -7.11
N LEU A 267 -13.58 7.73 -5.96
CA LEU A 267 -13.47 6.28 -5.86
C LEU A 267 -14.56 5.68 -4.98
N LEU A 268 -14.66 6.18 -3.75
CA LEU A 268 -15.64 5.78 -2.74
C LEU A 268 -16.28 7.02 -2.10
N LYS A 269 -17.44 6.84 -1.48
CA LYS A 269 -18.08 7.88 -0.67
C LYS A 269 -17.20 8.24 0.53
N GLU A 270 -17.29 9.48 0.97
CA GLU A 270 -16.50 9.99 2.10
C GLU A 270 -16.72 9.18 3.39
N GLU A 271 -17.97 8.76 3.65
CA GLU A 271 -18.32 7.94 4.82
C GLU A 271 -17.63 6.57 4.77
N THR A 272 -17.57 5.95 3.58
CA THR A 272 -16.89 4.67 3.37
C THR A 272 -15.40 4.81 3.66
N ILE A 273 -14.76 5.86 3.12
CA ILE A 273 -13.34 6.12 3.38
C ILE A 273 -13.11 6.36 4.89
N LYS A 274 -13.94 7.20 5.54
CA LYS A 274 -13.84 7.43 6.99
C LYS A 274 -13.92 6.14 7.80
N GLU A 275 -14.82 5.22 7.43
CA GLU A 275 -14.93 3.93 8.10
C GLU A 275 -13.67 3.07 7.89
N LEU A 276 -13.14 3.00 6.67
CA LEU A 276 -11.94 2.20 6.37
C LEU A 276 -10.68 2.72 7.09
N ILE A 277 -10.48 4.04 7.17
CA ILE A 277 -9.29 4.62 7.79
C ILE A 277 -9.41 4.81 9.31
N LYS A 278 -10.62 4.66 9.87
CA LYS A 278 -10.84 4.79 11.32
C LYS A 278 -10.02 3.75 12.07
N THR A 279 -9.16 4.21 12.98
CA THR A 279 -8.39 3.29 13.82
C THR A 279 -9.32 2.40 14.63
N GLN A 280 -9.08 1.09 14.59
CA GLN A 280 -9.84 0.12 15.38
C GLN A 280 -9.33 0.07 16.82
N GLU A 281 -10.17 -0.45 17.70
CA GLU A 281 -9.89 -0.53 19.14
C GLU A 281 -10.01 -1.99 19.62
N THR A 282 -9.19 -2.34 20.60
CA THR A 282 -9.31 -3.60 21.33
C THR A 282 -10.54 -3.58 22.25
N LEU A 283 -10.88 -4.74 22.85
CA LEU A 283 -11.94 -4.83 23.88
C LEU A 283 -11.71 -3.89 25.07
N GLU A 284 -10.45 -3.57 25.38
CA GLU A 284 -10.06 -2.66 26.46
C GLU A 284 -10.06 -1.17 26.02
N GLY A 285 -10.50 -0.86 24.80
CA GLY A 285 -10.53 0.51 24.25
C GLY A 285 -9.17 1.04 23.78
N LYS A 286 -8.13 0.21 23.70
CA LYS A 286 -6.81 0.62 23.20
C LYS A 286 -6.84 0.77 21.69
N LYS A 287 -6.52 1.98 21.21
CA LYS A 287 -6.39 2.26 19.78
C LYS A 287 -5.22 1.52 19.18
N THR A 288 -5.45 0.88 18.03
CA THR A 288 -4.45 0.05 17.35
C THR A 288 -3.51 0.84 16.43
N GLY A 289 -3.90 2.04 15.99
CA GLY A 289 -3.22 2.79 14.96
C GLY A 289 -3.39 2.19 13.56
N TYR A 290 -4.37 1.30 13.39
CA TYR A 290 -4.70 0.63 12.13
C TYR A 290 -6.21 0.58 11.93
N GLY A 291 -6.68 0.94 10.73
CA GLY A 291 -8.07 0.85 10.31
C GLY A 291 -8.35 -0.47 9.58
N PHE A 292 -9.03 -0.39 8.47
CA PHE A 292 -9.24 -1.52 7.55
C PHE A 292 -8.33 -1.34 6.33
N GLY A 293 -7.16 -1.98 6.32
CA GLY A 293 -6.17 -1.90 5.23
C GLY A 293 -5.34 -0.61 5.18
N PHE A 294 -5.39 0.18 6.23
CA PHE A 294 -4.65 1.45 6.35
C PHE A 294 -4.02 1.58 7.73
N SER A 295 -2.75 1.93 7.80
CA SER A 295 -2.18 2.56 9.00
C SER A 295 -2.86 3.92 9.18
N SER A 296 -3.19 4.28 10.42
CA SER A 296 -3.92 5.52 10.75
C SER A 296 -3.36 6.07 12.06
N LYS A 297 -2.40 7.00 11.98
CA LYS A 297 -1.60 7.45 13.11
C LYS A 297 -1.01 8.85 12.89
N ARG A 298 -0.13 9.28 13.78
CA ARG A 298 0.61 10.54 13.65
C ARG A 298 2.07 10.27 13.33
N ASP A 299 2.68 11.16 12.53
CA ASP A 299 4.11 11.18 12.28
C ASP A 299 4.90 11.70 13.52
N PHE A 300 6.22 11.75 13.40
CA PHE A 300 7.09 12.24 14.48
C PHE A 300 6.78 13.70 14.88
N TYR A 301 6.31 14.51 13.94
CA TYR A 301 5.96 15.93 14.15
C TYR A 301 4.50 16.15 14.58
N GLY A 302 3.75 15.06 14.82
CA GLY A 302 2.38 15.11 15.30
C GLY A 302 1.31 15.28 14.21
N ASN A 303 1.68 15.34 12.93
CA ASN A 303 0.73 15.44 11.83
C ASN A 303 0.03 14.10 11.61
N TYR A 304 -1.31 14.13 11.53
CA TYR A 304 -2.09 12.93 11.24
C TYR A 304 -1.92 12.51 9.79
N TYR A 305 -1.68 11.23 9.59
CA TYR A 305 -1.69 10.61 8.27
C TYR A 305 -2.33 9.22 8.30
N PHE A 306 -2.76 8.79 7.13
CA PHE A 306 -3.07 7.40 6.88
C PHE A 306 -2.37 6.94 5.59
N GLY A 307 -2.24 5.64 5.41
CA GLY A 307 -1.52 5.06 4.28
C GLY A 307 -1.12 3.62 4.59
N HIS A 308 -0.13 3.11 3.89
CA HIS A 308 0.41 1.79 4.19
C HIS A 308 1.89 1.69 3.79
N ASN A 309 2.64 0.92 4.56
CA ASN A 309 3.98 0.52 4.19
C ASN A 309 3.97 -0.89 3.57
N GLY A 310 4.99 -1.20 2.79
CA GLY A 310 5.21 -2.51 2.19
C GLY A 310 6.63 -2.99 2.40
N GLY A 311 6.79 -4.25 2.72
CA GLY A 311 8.10 -4.87 2.85
C GLY A 311 8.04 -6.33 2.44
N TYR A 312 8.99 -6.71 1.59
CA TYR A 312 9.23 -8.08 1.18
C TYR A 312 10.68 -8.20 0.71
N GLN A 313 11.15 -9.40 0.41
CA GLN A 313 12.50 -9.59 -0.15
C GLN A 313 12.67 -8.75 -1.41
N GLY A 314 13.66 -7.86 -1.37
CA GLY A 314 14.01 -6.96 -2.46
C GLY A 314 13.20 -5.67 -2.55
N THR A 315 12.30 -5.38 -1.60
CA THR A 315 11.53 -4.13 -1.64
C THR A 315 11.20 -3.60 -0.25
N THR A 316 11.23 -2.28 -0.10
CA THR A 316 10.69 -1.53 1.03
C THR A 316 9.99 -0.30 0.47
N THR A 317 8.72 -0.14 0.77
CA THR A 317 7.86 0.87 0.16
C THR A 317 6.94 1.49 1.21
N GLU A 318 6.53 2.73 1.01
CA GLU A 318 5.53 3.38 1.85
C GLU A 318 4.87 4.53 1.10
N TYR A 319 3.57 4.72 1.34
CA TYR A 319 2.88 5.96 1.00
C TYR A 319 2.16 6.52 2.21
N ARG A 320 2.08 7.84 2.29
CA ARG A 320 1.36 8.59 3.32
C ARG A 320 0.47 9.64 2.70
N ILE A 321 -0.73 9.73 3.22
CA ILE A 321 -1.73 10.74 2.90
C ILE A 321 -1.91 11.62 4.13
N TYR A 322 -1.64 12.89 4.02
CA TYR A 322 -1.90 13.92 5.02
C TYR A 322 -3.18 14.68 4.60
N PRO A 323 -4.36 14.23 5.05
CA PRO A 323 -5.62 14.73 4.50
C PRO A 323 -5.88 16.19 4.80
N LYS A 324 -5.45 16.67 5.98
CA LYS A 324 -5.59 18.08 6.37
C LYS A 324 -4.80 19.01 5.45
N GLU A 325 -3.62 18.60 5.05
CA GLU A 325 -2.71 19.34 4.21
C GLU A 325 -2.94 19.07 2.72
N SER A 326 -3.80 18.14 2.35
CA SER A 326 -3.99 17.66 0.97
C SER A 326 -2.66 17.26 0.31
N LEU A 327 -1.77 16.63 1.10
CA LEU A 327 -0.43 16.21 0.71
C LEU A 327 -0.35 14.69 0.66
N VAL A 328 0.21 14.15 -0.41
CA VAL A 328 0.51 12.71 -0.54
C VAL A 328 2.00 12.55 -0.85
N ILE A 329 2.63 11.59 -0.18
CA ILE A 329 4.03 11.24 -0.39
C ILE A 329 4.12 9.74 -0.61
N THR A 330 4.84 9.30 -1.64
CA THR A 330 5.20 7.89 -1.82
C THR A 330 6.70 7.74 -2.04
N VAL A 331 7.26 6.68 -1.43
CA VAL A 331 8.65 6.25 -1.60
C VAL A 331 8.67 4.77 -1.89
N LEU A 332 9.24 4.39 -3.02
CA LEU A 332 9.40 2.99 -3.44
C LEU A 332 10.88 2.68 -3.63
N THR A 333 11.35 1.56 -3.09
CA THR A 333 12.73 1.10 -3.25
C THR A 333 12.80 -0.30 -3.85
N ASN A 334 13.87 -0.60 -4.56
CA ASN A 334 14.14 -1.94 -5.09
C ASN A 334 15.13 -2.73 -4.22
N LYS A 335 15.16 -2.44 -2.92
CA LYS A 335 15.95 -3.18 -1.93
C LYS A 335 15.15 -3.39 -0.64
N SER A 336 15.28 -4.56 -0.04
CA SER A 336 14.95 -4.76 1.37
C SER A 336 16.25 -4.87 2.20
N GLY A 337 16.16 -4.45 3.46
CA GLY A 337 17.30 -4.47 4.36
C GLY A 337 16.90 -3.94 5.74
N ASP A 338 17.89 -3.75 6.57
CA ASP A 338 17.70 -3.30 7.96
C ASP A 338 17.55 -1.76 8.02
N PHE A 339 16.62 -1.23 7.21
CA PHE A 339 16.27 0.19 7.18
C PHE A 339 14.76 0.38 7.10
N ARG A 340 14.32 1.54 7.59
CA ARG A 340 12.90 1.94 7.59
C ARG A 340 12.76 3.27 6.87
N LEU A 341 11.62 3.43 6.17
CA LEU A 341 11.29 4.67 5.47
C LEU A 341 10.67 5.73 6.38
N ASP A 342 10.27 5.38 7.60
CA ASP A 342 9.60 6.28 8.55
C ASP A 342 10.35 7.61 8.71
N ASP A 343 11.67 7.57 9.00
CA ASP A 343 12.46 8.78 9.23
C ASP A 343 12.54 9.63 7.97
N LEU A 344 12.75 9.01 6.82
CA LEU A 344 12.79 9.73 5.53
C LEU A 344 11.45 10.41 5.23
N LEU A 345 10.34 9.69 5.39
CA LEU A 345 9.00 10.22 5.13
C LEU A 345 8.59 11.28 6.15
N ASN A 346 9.01 11.17 7.41
CA ASN A 346 8.80 12.21 8.42
C ASN A 346 9.48 13.51 8.01
N GLU A 347 10.76 13.45 7.60
CA GLU A 347 11.53 14.62 7.18
C GLU A 347 10.98 15.23 5.88
N ILE A 348 10.63 14.42 4.87
CA ILE A 348 10.00 14.91 3.65
C ILE A 348 8.67 15.58 3.98
N GLY A 349 7.79 14.90 4.74
CA GLY A 349 6.49 15.43 5.17
C GLY A 349 6.64 16.79 5.87
N PHE A 350 7.55 16.88 6.83
CA PHE A 350 7.84 18.12 7.55
C PHE A 350 8.22 19.26 6.60
N GLN A 351 9.14 19.03 5.65
CA GLN A 351 9.58 20.06 4.71
C GLN A 351 8.44 20.67 3.89
N PHE A 352 7.48 19.84 3.46
CA PHE A 352 6.34 20.33 2.66
C PHE A 352 5.26 20.94 3.54
N ILE A 353 4.93 20.32 4.69
CA ILE A 353 3.89 20.80 5.61
C ILE A 353 4.21 22.19 6.17
N GLU A 354 5.48 22.46 6.52
CA GLU A 354 5.89 23.79 7.00
C GLU A 354 5.76 24.89 5.93
N GLN A 355 5.79 24.52 4.66
CA GLN A 355 5.54 25.51 3.57
C GLN A 355 4.04 25.65 3.21
N ILE A 356 3.23 24.66 3.60
CA ILE A 356 1.77 24.70 3.39
C ILE A 356 1.07 25.56 4.45
N LYS A 357 1.62 25.59 5.69
CA LYS A 357 1.12 26.40 6.80
C LYS A 357 1.40 27.89 6.59
#